data_5aea0d7375465087d4008cd0daa1b7e3
#
_entry.id   5aea0d7375465087d4008cd0daa1b7e3
#
_cell.length_a   1.000
_cell.length_b   1.000
_cell.length_c   1.000
_cell.angle_alpha   90.00
_cell.angle_beta   90.00
_cell.angle_gamma   90.00
#
_symmetry.space_group_name_H-M   'P 1'
#
loop_
_entity.id
_entity.type
_entity.pdbx_description
1 polymer ?
#
loop_
_entity_poly.entity_id
_entity_poly.type
_entity_poly.pdbx_seq_one_letter_code
_entity_poly.pdbx_strand_id
1 'polypeptide(L)'
;MKYNFTPAKNPRVLIIQKVYGQLVNNDQQINFEKHRFKKFIKDVVLGTIERVELINEEIKSIENNFNLKNIDNIFRIIIQCATFEFMYKPSLSRKIIIKEYLNVSNFFLSNSQTKYLNAILDNLSKKLTK
;
A
#
# COMPACT_ATOMS: atom_id res chain seq x y z
N MET A 1 14.95 10.02 -12.68
CA MET A 1 15.70 10.47 -11.52
C MET A 1 15.18 9.82 -10.25
N LYS A 2 16.06 9.36 -9.44
CA LYS A 2 15.68 8.71 -8.17
C LYS A 2 15.87 9.69 -7.02
N TYR A 3 14.89 9.71 -6.13
CA TYR A 3 15.00 10.47 -4.89
C TYR A 3 15.32 9.51 -3.77
N ASN A 4 16.33 9.85 -2.99
CA ASN A 4 16.68 9.09 -1.79
C ASN A 4 15.99 9.75 -0.60
N PHE A 5 15.07 9.02 0.00
CA PHE A 5 14.36 9.48 1.19
C PHE A 5 14.81 8.68 2.40
N THR A 6 14.92 9.35 3.53
CA THR A 6 14.96 8.63 4.80
C THR A 6 13.62 7.92 4.97
N PRO A 7 13.55 6.86 5.78
CA PRO A 7 12.25 6.20 6.01
C PRO A 7 11.15 7.17 6.40
N ALA A 8 11.46 8.14 7.26
CA ALA A 8 10.47 9.12 7.72
C ALA A 8 9.96 10.05 6.62
N LYS A 9 10.67 10.15 5.50
CA LYS A 9 10.29 11.03 4.38
C LYS A 9 9.85 10.28 3.15
N ASN A 10 9.95 8.96 3.14
CA ASN A 10 9.53 8.16 1.99
C ASN A 10 8.02 8.31 1.80
N PRO A 11 7.56 8.65 0.58
CA PRO A 11 6.12 8.87 0.35
C PRO A 11 5.25 7.69 0.77
N ARG A 12 5.66 6.47 0.47
CA ARG A 12 4.83 5.29 0.77
C ARG A 12 4.89 4.88 2.23
N VAL A 13 5.98 5.20 2.94
CA VAL A 13 6.00 5.06 4.41
C VAL A 13 4.95 5.98 5.02
N LEU A 14 4.92 7.24 4.57
CA LEU A 14 3.94 8.20 5.06
C LEU A 14 2.50 7.78 4.72
N ILE A 15 2.30 7.25 3.51
CA ILE A 15 0.98 6.75 3.10
C ILE A 15 0.52 5.63 4.04
N ILE A 16 1.38 4.64 4.28
CA ILE A 16 1.05 3.50 5.14
C ILE A 16 0.71 3.96 6.55
N GLN A 17 1.52 4.87 7.10
CA GLN A 17 1.30 5.39 8.45
C GLN A 17 -0.04 6.12 8.58
N LYS A 18 -0.38 6.93 7.58
CA LYS A 18 -1.63 7.72 7.62
C LYS A 18 -2.86 6.84 7.44
N VAL A 19 -2.79 5.87 6.53
CA VAL A 19 -3.89 4.92 6.34
C VAL A 19 -4.07 4.07 7.61
N TYR A 20 -2.97 3.63 8.22
CA TYR A 20 -3.02 2.90 9.48
C TYR A 20 -3.70 3.73 10.58
N GLY A 21 -3.30 5.00 10.71
CA GLY A 21 -3.91 5.88 11.71
C GLY A 21 -5.41 5.97 11.56
N GLN A 22 -5.90 6.11 10.33
CA GLN A 22 -7.33 6.24 10.06
C GLN A 22 -8.07 4.91 10.25
N LEU A 23 -7.57 3.82 9.68
CA LEU A 23 -8.32 2.57 9.63
C LEU A 23 -8.19 1.74 10.91
N VAL A 24 -7.06 1.82 11.59
CA VAL A 24 -6.81 1.02 12.80
C VAL A 24 -7.00 1.82 14.07
N ASN A 25 -6.47 3.05 14.11
CA ASN A 25 -6.55 3.90 15.31
C ASN A 25 -7.77 4.82 15.35
N ASN A 26 -8.57 4.85 14.27
CA ASN A 26 -9.74 5.72 14.14
C ASN A 26 -9.39 7.20 14.30
N ASP A 27 -8.22 7.62 13.81
CA ASP A 27 -7.83 9.01 13.83
C ASP A 27 -8.87 9.83 13.09
N GLN A 28 -9.37 10.90 13.73
CA GLN A 28 -10.46 11.70 13.16
C GLN A 28 -10.00 12.66 12.10
N GLN A 29 -8.73 13.03 12.14
CA GLN A 29 -8.17 14.00 11.21
C GLN A 29 -6.86 13.52 10.65
N ILE A 30 -6.71 13.62 9.33
CA ILE A 30 -5.47 13.26 8.66
C ILE A 30 -4.79 14.56 8.23
N ASN A 31 -3.57 14.76 8.74
CA ASN A 31 -2.77 15.92 8.39
C ASN A 31 -1.75 15.54 7.32
N PHE A 32 -1.56 16.44 6.36
CA PHE A 32 -0.57 16.24 5.29
C PHE A 32 0.47 17.35 5.38
N GLU A 33 1.66 16.98 5.83
CA GLU A 33 2.77 17.90 5.99
C GLU A 33 3.30 18.32 4.62
N LYS A 34 4.06 19.42 4.60
CA LYS A 34 4.77 19.84 3.39
C LYS A 34 5.70 18.72 2.93
N HIS A 35 5.57 18.33 1.66
CA HIS A 35 6.36 17.26 1.07
C HIS A 35 6.42 17.45 -0.44
N ARG A 36 7.52 17.02 -1.04
CA ARG A 36 7.68 17.10 -2.50
C ARG A 36 6.57 16.37 -3.24
N PHE A 37 6.11 15.24 -2.71
CA PHE A 37 5.05 14.44 -3.32
C PHE A 37 3.74 14.49 -2.52
N LYS A 38 3.45 15.65 -1.92
CA LYS A 38 2.26 15.81 -1.09
C LYS A 38 0.97 15.43 -1.81
N LYS A 39 0.82 15.84 -3.06
CA LYS A 39 -0.39 15.53 -3.83
C LYS A 39 -0.56 14.02 -4.01
N PHE A 40 0.52 13.34 -4.37
CA PHE A 40 0.49 11.88 -4.52
C PHE A 40 0.15 11.19 -3.21
N ILE A 41 0.80 11.60 -2.12
CA ILE A 41 0.54 11.04 -0.79
C ILE A 41 -0.93 11.21 -0.43
N LYS A 42 -1.45 12.41 -0.58
CA LYS A 42 -2.85 12.72 -0.26
C LYS A 42 -3.81 11.91 -1.11
N ASP A 43 -3.56 11.80 -2.42
CA ASP A 43 -4.40 11.04 -3.33
C ASP A 43 -4.47 9.57 -2.93
N VAL A 44 -3.33 8.96 -2.63
CA VAL A 44 -3.29 7.54 -2.28
C VAL A 44 -3.92 7.30 -0.91
N VAL A 45 -3.62 8.14 0.08
CA VAL A 45 -4.19 7.99 1.42
C VAL A 45 -5.72 8.10 1.37
N LEU A 46 -6.22 9.20 0.84
CA LEU A 46 -7.66 9.43 0.81
C LEU A 46 -8.38 8.46 -0.10
N GLY A 47 -7.77 8.13 -1.24
CA GLY A 47 -8.35 7.17 -2.17
C GLY A 47 -8.44 5.77 -1.59
N THR A 48 -7.41 5.32 -0.89
CA THR A 48 -7.41 4.00 -0.24
C THR A 48 -8.51 3.92 0.81
N ILE A 49 -8.62 4.94 1.66
CA ILE A 49 -9.63 4.99 2.70
C ILE A 49 -11.04 5.02 2.10
N GLU A 50 -11.25 5.88 1.14
CA GLU A 50 -12.55 6.05 0.49
C GLU A 50 -13.03 4.78 -0.21
N ARG A 51 -12.10 4.02 -0.80
CA ARG A 51 -12.43 2.83 -1.60
C ARG A 51 -12.03 1.53 -0.89
N VAL A 52 -11.91 1.56 0.42
CA VAL A 52 -11.41 0.40 1.16
C VAL A 52 -12.28 -0.85 0.95
N GLU A 53 -13.59 -0.69 0.81
CA GLU A 53 -14.47 -1.82 0.60
C GLU A 53 -14.26 -2.48 -0.77
N LEU A 54 -14.13 -1.67 -1.82
CA LEU A 54 -13.81 -2.18 -3.15
C LEU A 54 -12.44 -2.85 -3.19
N ILE A 55 -11.47 -2.22 -2.52
CA ILE A 55 -10.12 -2.77 -2.42
C ILE A 55 -10.13 -4.12 -1.72
N ASN A 56 -10.88 -4.23 -0.62
CA ASN A 56 -10.99 -5.48 0.13
C ASN A 56 -11.65 -6.58 -0.71
N GLU A 57 -12.60 -6.24 -1.57
CA GLU A 57 -13.20 -7.21 -2.48
C GLU A 57 -12.15 -7.77 -3.46
N GLU A 58 -11.27 -6.92 -3.97
CA GLU A 58 -10.20 -7.37 -4.85
C GLU A 58 -9.19 -8.25 -4.12
N ILE A 59 -8.85 -7.90 -2.90
CA ILE A 59 -7.96 -8.72 -2.08
C ILE A 59 -8.60 -10.08 -1.79
N LYS A 60 -9.88 -10.08 -1.46
CA LYS A 60 -10.63 -11.30 -1.18
C LYS A 60 -10.63 -12.24 -2.36
N SER A 61 -10.62 -11.73 -3.57
CA SER A 61 -10.66 -12.55 -4.78
C SER A 61 -9.44 -13.46 -4.95
N ILE A 62 -8.35 -13.20 -4.25
CA ILE A 62 -7.14 -14.03 -4.30
C ILE A 62 -6.94 -14.89 -3.05
N GLU A 63 -7.91 -14.91 -2.13
CA GLU A 63 -7.79 -15.66 -0.87
C GLU A 63 -7.58 -17.16 -1.08
N ASN A 64 -8.06 -17.71 -2.20
CA ASN A 64 -7.86 -19.13 -2.50
C ASN A 64 -6.38 -19.49 -2.70
N ASN A 65 -5.57 -18.52 -3.04
CA ASN A 65 -4.14 -18.72 -3.31
C ASN A 65 -3.27 -18.37 -2.11
N PHE A 66 -3.80 -17.60 -1.16
CA PHE A 66 -3.03 -17.07 -0.04
C PHE A 66 -3.87 -17.07 1.23
N ASN A 67 -3.25 -17.44 2.35
CA ASN A 67 -3.92 -17.37 3.65
C ASN A 67 -3.81 -15.93 4.18
N LEU A 68 -4.86 -15.14 3.98
CA LEU A 68 -4.88 -13.73 4.37
C LEU A 68 -5.66 -13.46 5.66
N LYS A 69 -6.16 -14.51 6.32
CA LYS A 69 -6.99 -14.34 7.52
C LYS A 69 -6.18 -13.91 8.75
N ASN A 70 -4.94 -14.37 8.84
CA ASN A 70 -4.12 -14.17 10.03
C ASN A 70 -2.97 -13.20 9.84
N ILE A 71 -3.03 -12.38 8.78
CA ILE A 71 -2.03 -11.32 8.60
C ILE A 71 -2.36 -10.17 9.54
N ASP A 72 -1.32 -9.50 10.03
CA ASP A 72 -1.52 -8.37 10.93
C ASP A 72 -2.01 -7.13 10.16
N ASN A 73 -2.41 -6.11 10.92
CA ASN A 73 -3.02 -4.92 10.34
C ASN A 73 -2.08 -4.18 9.40
N ILE A 74 -0.80 -4.05 9.76
CA ILE A 74 0.14 -3.29 8.93
C ILE A 74 0.38 -4.00 7.58
N PHE A 75 0.47 -5.33 7.60
CA PHE A 75 0.61 -6.12 6.39
C PHE A 75 -0.60 -5.90 5.47
N ARG A 76 -1.80 -5.95 6.04
CA ARG A 76 -3.04 -5.74 5.28
C ARG A 76 -3.09 -4.33 4.68
N ILE A 77 -2.68 -3.32 5.43
CA ILE A 77 -2.70 -1.93 4.95
C ILE A 77 -1.72 -1.74 3.79
N ILE A 78 -0.56 -2.38 3.84
CA ILE A 78 0.38 -2.33 2.72
C ILE A 78 -0.27 -2.89 1.46
N ILE A 79 -0.95 -4.03 1.57
CA ILE A 79 -1.66 -4.64 0.44
C ILE A 79 -2.75 -3.69 -0.07
N GLN A 80 -3.51 -3.09 0.82
CA GLN A 80 -4.59 -2.17 0.45
C GLN A 80 -4.07 -0.96 -0.31
N CYS A 81 -2.99 -0.35 0.17
CA CYS A 81 -2.41 0.82 -0.49
C CYS A 81 -1.86 0.47 -1.88
N ALA A 82 -1.16 -0.66 -1.99
CA ALA A 82 -0.64 -1.11 -3.28
C ALA A 82 -1.78 -1.42 -4.25
N THR A 83 -2.84 -2.06 -3.75
CA THR A 83 -4.02 -2.37 -4.57
C THR A 83 -4.65 -1.10 -5.12
N PHE A 84 -4.77 -0.06 -4.29
CA PHE A 84 -5.28 1.21 -4.77
C PHE A 84 -4.43 1.74 -5.93
N GLU A 85 -3.11 1.69 -5.82
CA GLU A 85 -2.24 2.19 -6.88
C GLU A 85 -2.39 1.36 -8.16
N PHE A 86 -2.50 0.03 -8.05
CA PHE A 86 -2.75 -0.81 -9.23
C PHE A 86 -4.04 -0.42 -9.94
N MET A 87 -5.08 -0.09 -9.18
CA MET A 87 -6.40 0.20 -9.75
C MET A 87 -6.52 1.64 -10.29
N TYR A 88 -5.90 2.60 -9.63
CA TYR A 88 -6.19 4.01 -9.87
C TYR A 88 -5.00 4.87 -10.26
N LYS A 89 -3.81 4.28 -10.38
CA LYS A 89 -2.60 5.01 -10.82
C LYS A 89 -2.01 4.33 -12.07
N PRO A 90 -2.73 4.34 -13.19
CA PRO A 90 -2.31 3.61 -14.39
C PRO A 90 -1.03 4.14 -15.04
N SER A 91 -0.62 5.37 -14.71
CA SER A 91 0.64 5.91 -15.20
C SER A 91 1.87 5.25 -14.58
N LEU A 92 1.68 4.55 -13.46
CA LEU A 92 2.77 3.81 -12.81
C LEU A 92 2.71 2.35 -13.23
N SER A 93 3.87 1.79 -13.64
CA SER A 93 3.91 0.38 -13.98
C SER A 93 3.74 -0.48 -12.73
N ARG A 94 3.16 -1.67 -12.91
CA ARG A 94 3.02 -2.60 -11.78
C ARG A 94 4.36 -2.96 -11.15
N LYS A 95 5.41 -3.06 -11.95
CA LYS A 95 6.75 -3.38 -11.44
C LYS A 95 7.27 -2.30 -10.51
N ILE A 96 7.02 -1.04 -10.86
CA ILE A 96 7.42 0.09 -10.00
C ILE A 96 6.64 0.07 -8.70
N ILE A 97 5.31 -0.14 -8.77
CA ILE A 97 4.47 -0.17 -7.57
C ILE A 97 4.93 -1.28 -6.63
N ILE A 98 5.14 -2.49 -7.16
CA ILE A 98 5.60 -3.63 -6.35
C ILE A 98 6.94 -3.31 -5.71
N LYS A 99 7.90 -2.84 -6.51
CA LYS A 99 9.24 -2.52 -6.02
C LYS A 99 9.20 -1.51 -4.88
N GLU A 100 8.40 -0.45 -5.03
CA GLU A 100 8.32 0.59 -4.02
C GLU A 100 7.71 0.09 -2.72
N TYR A 101 6.65 -0.72 -2.80
CA TYR A 101 6.05 -1.27 -1.58
C TYR A 101 6.94 -2.33 -0.93
N LEU A 102 7.69 -3.11 -1.71
CA LEU A 102 8.65 -4.05 -1.12
C LEU A 102 9.78 -3.32 -0.41
N ASN A 103 10.26 -2.23 -1.00
CA ASN A 103 11.32 -1.43 -0.36
C ASN A 103 10.87 -0.89 1.00
N VAL A 104 9.66 -0.35 1.08
CA VAL A 104 9.19 0.25 2.34
C VAL A 104 8.71 -0.81 3.32
N SER A 105 8.33 -1.98 2.86
CA SER A 105 7.83 -3.04 3.74
C SER A 105 8.90 -3.47 4.75
N ASN A 106 10.18 -3.32 4.42
CA ASN A 106 11.27 -3.67 5.32
C ASN A 106 11.28 -2.83 6.60
N PHE A 107 10.61 -1.69 6.61
CA PHE A 107 10.48 -0.86 7.82
C PHE A 107 9.36 -1.34 8.74
N PHE A 108 8.51 -2.23 8.26
CA PHE A 108 7.31 -2.67 8.99
C PHE A 108 7.22 -4.19 9.14
N LEU A 109 7.86 -4.95 8.26
CA LEU A 109 7.67 -6.39 8.15
C LEU A 109 9.00 -7.14 8.23
N SER A 110 8.93 -8.43 8.60
CA SER A 110 10.07 -9.33 8.56
C SER A 110 10.41 -9.71 7.11
N ASN A 111 11.59 -10.31 6.92
CA ASN A 111 12.00 -10.77 5.59
C ASN A 111 11.03 -11.81 5.01
N SER A 112 10.57 -12.74 5.85
CA SER A 112 9.62 -13.76 5.39
C SER A 112 8.28 -13.15 4.99
N GLN A 113 7.81 -12.16 5.76
CA GLN A 113 6.59 -11.44 5.42
C GLN A 113 6.76 -10.65 4.11
N THR A 114 7.92 -10.04 3.91
CA THR A 114 8.19 -9.29 2.66
C THR A 114 8.17 -10.21 1.45
N LYS A 115 8.71 -11.44 1.57
CA LYS A 115 8.64 -12.41 0.48
C LYS A 115 7.20 -12.83 0.18
N TYR A 116 6.42 -13.03 1.21
CA TYR A 116 5.00 -13.37 1.06
C TYR A 116 4.24 -12.21 0.42
N LEU A 117 4.54 -10.99 0.84
CA LEU A 117 3.97 -9.79 0.25
C LEU A 117 4.27 -9.70 -1.25
N ASN A 118 5.50 -10.02 -1.65
CA ASN A 118 5.87 -10.00 -3.07
C ASN A 118 4.96 -10.92 -3.90
N ALA A 119 4.74 -12.14 -3.42
CA ALA A 119 3.87 -13.09 -4.11
C ALA A 119 2.43 -12.57 -4.21
N ILE A 120 1.93 -11.98 -3.13
CA ILE A 120 0.57 -11.42 -3.11
C ILE A 120 0.45 -10.25 -4.08
N LEU A 121 1.39 -9.32 -4.05
CA LEU A 121 1.35 -8.14 -4.93
C LEU A 121 1.51 -8.53 -6.40
N ASP A 122 2.36 -9.51 -6.69
CA ASP A 122 2.50 -10.00 -8.06
C ASP A 122 1.17 -10.55 -8.58
N ASN A 123 0.50 -11.37 -7.77
CA ASN A 123 -0.78 -11.96 -8.14
C ASN A 123 -1.86 -10.88 -8.36
N LEU A 124 -1.98 -9.94 -7.42
CA LEU A 124 -2.93 -8.83 -7.53
C LEU A 124 -2.65 -7.96 -8.75
N SER A 125 -1.38 -7.65 -9.00
CA SER A 125 -1.02 -6.78 -10.11
C SER A 125 -1.40 -7.40 -11.46
N LYS A 126 -1.20 -8.69 -11.62
CA LYS A 126 -1.55 -9.39 -12.86
C LYS A 126 -3.06 -9.37 -13.10
N LYS A 127 -3.84 -9.41 -12.03
CA LYS A 127 -5.29 -9.37 -12.11
C LYS A 127 -5.80 -7.96 -12.40
N LEU A 128 -5.21 -6.95 -11.80
CA LEU A 128 -5.72 -5.58 -11.79
C LEU A 128 -5.13 -4.67 -12.86
N THR A 129 -4.01 -5.05 -13.46
CA THR A 129 -3.38 -4.27 -14.52
C THR A 129 -3.31 -5.09 -15.80
N LYS A 130 -3.41 -4.41 -16.91
CA LYS A 130 -3.36 -5.06 -18.21
C LYS A 130 -2.09 -4.69 -18.96
#